data_718600ddd7f4382f92c3e855e9216715
#
_entry.id   718600ddd7f4382f92c3e855e9216715
#
_cell.length_a   1.000
_cell.length_b   1.000
_cell.length_c   1.000
_cell.angle_alpha   90.00
_cell.angle_beta   90.00
_cell.angle_gamma   90.00
#
_symmetry.space_group_name_H-M   'P 1'
#
loop_
_entity.id
_entity.type
_entity.pdbx_description
1 polymer ?
#
loop_
_entity_poly.entity_id
_entity_poly.type
_entity_poly.pdbx_seq_one_letter_code
_entity_poly.pdbx_strand_id
1 'polypeptide(L)'
;MAGSVNKVILVGNLGRDPEVRSMQDGRSMVNMSVATSDTWRDRQSGERKERTEWHRVVIFNEKLAEVAQKYIKKGSKVYVEGQLATRKWTDQQGQERYTTEVVIPRFGGALTMLDGRSGGGGEAGMGGGDDDMAPAM
;
A
#
# COMPACT_ATOMS: atom_id res chain seq x y z
N MET A 1 -23.01 16.46 -3.37
CA MET A 1 -22.83 17.16 -2.19
C MET A 1 -22.32 16.29 -1.07
N ALA A 2 -21.56 16.88 -0.29
CA ALA A 2 -20.83 16.12 0.68
C ALA A 2 -21.60 16.04 1.98
N GLY A 3 -21.73 15.01 2.56
CA GLY A 3 -22.19 14.71 3.88
C GLY A 3 -21.47 13.50 4.37
N SER A 4 -20.42 13.10 3.63
CA SER A 4 -19.68 11.89 3.96
C SER A 4 -18.21 12.06 3.61
N VAL A 5 -17.40 11.18 4.15
CA VAL A 5 -15.98 11.14 3.88
C VAL A 5 -15.60 9.69 3.55
N ASN A 6 -14.79 9.54 2.51
CA ASN A 6 -14.23 8.25 2.17
C ASN A 6 -12.72 8.43 2.01
N LYS A 7 -11.99 8.13 3.05
CA LYS A 7 -10.55 8.36 3.05
C LYS A 7 -9.86 7.24 3.80
N VAL A 8 -8.80 6.71 3.20
CA VAL A 8 -7.99 5.66 3.80
C VAL A 8 -6.55 6.12 3.84
N ILE A 9 -5.91 5.93 4.98
CA ILE A 9 -4.50 6.22 5.15
C ILE A 9 -3.82 4.94 5.60
N LEU A 10 -2.77 4.55 4.88
CA LEU A 10 -1.98 3.37 5.21
C LEU A 10 -0.52 3.74 5.30
N VAL A 11 0.16 3.19 6.30
CA VAL A 11 1.62 3.19 6.34
C VAL A 11 2.04 1.75 6.49
N GLY A 12 2.79 1.25 5.54
CA GLY A 12 3.18 -0.16 5.57
C GLY A 12 4.23 -0.47 4.53
N ASN A 13 4.50 -1.75 4.37
CA ASN A 13 5.56 -2.21 3.47
C ASN A 13 4.99 -3.05 2.35
N LEU A 14 5.59 -2.91 1.18
CA LEU A 14 5.15 -3.71 0.04
C LEU A 14 5.62 -5.15 0.19
N GLY A 15 4.73 -6.08 -0.12
CA GLY A 15 5.06 -7.50 -0.09
C GLY A 15 5.66 -8.00 -1.39
N ARG A 16 5.56 -7.22 -2.45
CA ARG A 16 6.13 -7.56 -3.75
C ARG A 16 6.28 -6.29 -4.54
N ASP A 17 6.96 -6.38 -5.68
CA ASP A 17 7.13 -5.24 -6.55
C ASP A 17 5.77 -4.76 -7.07
N PRO A 18 5.63 -3.44 -7.28
CA PRO A 18 4.39 -2.93 -7.89
C PRO A 18 4.17 -3.54 -9.27
N GLU A 19 2.93 -3.82 -9.58
CA GLU A 19 2.54 -4.40 -10.85
C GLU A 19 1.95 -3.30 -11.73
N VAL A 20 2.53 -3.10 -12.90
CA VAL A 20 2.10 -2.08 -13.83
C VAL A 20 1.16 -2.68 -14.85
N ARG A 21 0.04 -2.03 -15.09
CA ARG A 21 -0.92 -2.45 -16.10
C ARG A 21 -1.29 -1.28 -16.98
N SER A 22 -1.55 -1.59 -18.25
CA SER A 22 -2.03 -0.58 -19.19
C SER A 22 -3.54 -0.62 -19.22
N MET A 23 -4.13 0.58 -19.23
CA MET A 23 -5.56 0.73 -19.38
C MET A 23 -5.89 0.83 -20.87
N GLN A 24 -7.17 0.69 -21.20
CA GLN A 24 -7.61 0.73 -22.58
C GLN A 24 -7.31 2.05 -23.26
N ASP A 25 -7.26 3.12 -22.49
CA ASP A 25 -6.98 4.44 -23.05
C ASP A 25 -5.47 4.74 -23.12
N GLY A 26 -4.64 3.75 -22.89
CA GLY A 26 -3.19 3.92 -22.98
C GLY A 26 -2.51 4.38 -21.71
N ARG A 27 -3.28 4.69 -20.67
CA ARG A 27 -2.68 5.12 -19.42
C ARG A 27 -2.23 3.93 -18.62
N SER A 28 -1.26 4.18 -17.75
CA SER A 28 -0.77 3.15 -16.84
C SER A 28 -1.50 3.24 -15.52
N MET A 29 -1.74 2.09 -14.94
CA MET A 29 -2.15 2.00 -13.55
C MET A 29 -1.23 1.04 -12.84
N VAL A 30 -1.12 1.19 -11.54
CA VAL A 30 -0.21 0.37 -10.75
C VAL A 30 -0.99 -0.28 -9.61
N ASN A 31 -0.76 -1.58 -9.44
CA ASN A 31 -1.27 -2.33 -8.30
C ASN A 31 -0.16 -2.57 -7.31
N MET A 32 -0.44 -2.34 -6.03
CA MET A 32 0.50 -2.62 -4.96
C MET A 32 -0.18 -3.43 -3.88
N SER A 33 0.59 -4.26 -3.21
CA SER A 33 0.13 -4.99 -2.03
C SER A 33 0.88 -4.44 -0.83
N VAL A 34 0.17 -3.80 0.08
CA VAL A 34 0.77 -3.13 1.23
C VAL A 34 0.36 -3.83 2.50
N ALA A 35 1.33 -4.19 3.31
CA ALA A 35 1.11 -4.88 4.57
C ALA A 35 1.14 -3.90 5.73
N THR A 36 0.14 -3.99 6.58
CA THR A 36 0.14 -3.29 7.87
C THR A 36 0.13 -4.35 8.96
N SER A 37 0.95 -4.16 9.97
CA SER A 37 1.11 -5.16 11.01
C SER A 37 0.93 -4.56 12.39
N ASP A 38 0.27 -5.30 13.25
CA ASP A 38 0.15 -4.98 14.66
C ASP A 38 0.84 -6.08 15.46
N THR A 39 1.50 -5.68 16.53
CA THR A 39 2.07 -6.64 17.46
C THR A 39 1.59 -6.29 18.86
N TRP A 40 1.33 -7.31 19.64
CA TRP A 40 0.92 -7.12 21.02
C TRP A 40 1.34 -8.32 21.85
N ARG A 41 1.27 -8.17 23.15
CA ARG A 41 1.56 -9.26 24.05
C ARG A 41 0.24 -9.81 24.58
N ASP A 42 0.06 -11.13 24.41
CA ASP A 42 -1.11 -11.82 24.92
C ASP A 42 -1.05 -11.85 26.44
N ARG A 43 -2.09 -11.37 27.08
CA ARG A 43 -2.13 -11.30 28.53
C ARG A 43 -2.16 -12.68 29.19
N GLN A 44 -2.78 -13.64 28.53
CA GLN A 44 -2.94 -14.96 29.12
C GLN A 44 -1.67 -15.80 28.98
N SER A 45 -1.08 -15.80 27.80
CA SER A 45 0.09 -16.65 27.55
C SER A 45 1.40 -15.92 27.75
N GLY A 46 1.39 -14.59 27.73
CA GLY A 46 2.61 -13.81 27.77
C GLY A 46 3.36 -13.79 26.45
N GLU A 47 2.82 -14.45 25.45
CA GLU A 47 3.47 -14.54 24.15
C GLU A 47 3.26 -13.27 23.32
N ARG A 48 4.25 -12.99 22.51
CA ARG A 48 4.14 -11.90 21.54
C ARG A 48 3.36 -12.39 20.33
N LYS A 49 2.34 -11.64 19.95
CA LYS A 49 1.50 -11.99 18.83
C LYS A 49 1.58 -10.91 17.77
N GLU A 50 1.37 -11.32 16.54
CA GLU A 50 1.43 -10.41 15.40
C GLU A 50 0.28 -10.70 14.47
N ARG A 51 -0.27 -9.64 13.90
CA ARG A 51 -1.32 -9.75 12.90
C ARG A 51 -1.00 -8.83 11.75
N THR A 52 -1.05 -9.37 10.54
CA THR A 52 -0.75 -8.61 9.33
C THR A 52 -1.98 -8.58 8.45
N GLU A 53 -2.33 -7.38 8.00
CA GLU A 53 -3.38 -7.19 7.01
C GLU A 53 -2.74 -6.79 5.70
N TRP A 54 -3.22 -7.38 4.61
CA TRP A 54 -2.74 -7.07 3.27
C TRP A 54 -3.76 -6.21 2.56
N HIS A 55 -3.33 -5.07 2.08
CA HIS A 55 -4.21 -4.11 1.42
C HIS A 55 -3.84 -4.00 -0.04
N ARG A 56 -4.85 -4.10 -0.89
CA ARG A 56 -4.66 -3.91 -2.31
C ARG A 56 -4.82 -2.44 -2.61
N VAL A 57 -3.80 -1.83 -3.19
CA VAL A 57 -3.80 -0.42 -3.52
C VAL A 57 -3.68 -0.28 -5.02
N VAL A 58 -4.59 0.46 -5.63
CA VAL A 58 -4.61 0.69 -7.07
C VAL A 58 -4.37 2.17 -7.30
N ILE A 59 -3.38 2.49 -8.13
CA ILE A 59 -3.00 3.87 -8.39
C ILE A 59 -3.39 4.26 -9.81
N PHE A 60 -4.33 5.20 -9.92
CA PHE A 60 -4.73 5.77 -11.20
C PHE A 60 -4.10 7.12 -11.45
N ASN A 61 -3.54 7.75 -10.43
CA ASN A 61 -2.85 9.03 -10.55
C ASN A 61 -1.56 8.80 -11.31
N GLU A 62 -1.42 9.45 -12.47
CA GLU A 62 -0.31 9.15 -13.39
C GLU A 62 1.05 9.49 -12.80
N LYS A 63 1.15 10.60 -12.10
CA LYS A 63 2.42 10.98 -11.50
C LYS A 63 2.82 10.01 -10.40
N LEU A 64 1.87 9.62 -9.58
CA LEU A 64 2.14 8.69 -8.49
C LEU A 64 2.40 7.29 -9.02
N ALA A 65 1.72 6.90 -10.09
CA ALA A 65 2.01 5.61 -10.73
C ALA A 65 3.45 5.58 -11.25
N GLU A 66 3.90 6.69 -11.81
CA GLU A 66 5.27 6.78 -12.30
C GLU A 66 6.28 6.67 -11.17
N VAL A 67 6.00 7.34 -10.05
CA VAL A 67 6.85 7.24 -8.86
C VAL A 67 6.93 5.80 -8.39
N ALA A 68 5.78 5.12 -8.35
CA ALA A 68 5.75 3.73 -7.92
C ALA A 68 6.59 2.84 -8.82
N GLN A 69 6.48 3.04 -10.14
CA GLN A 69 7.24 2.24 -11.08
C GLN A 69 8.75 2.44 -10.94
N LYS A 70 9.16 3.67 -10.70
CA LYS A 70 10.57 4.00 -10.71
C LYS A 70 11.27 3.73 -9.41
N TYR A 71 10.60 3.94 -8.30
CA TYR A 71 11.29 4.00 -7.02
C TYR A 71 10.81 3.00 -6.00
N ILE A 72 9.62 2.45 -6.14
CA ILE A 72 9.03 1.58 -5.13
C ILE A 72 9.23 0.13 -5.55
N LYS A 73 9.59 -0.70 -4.58
CA LYS A 73 9.85 -2.11 -4.84
C LYS A 73 9.46 -2.91 -3.61
N LYS A 74 9.55 -4.21 -3.73
CA LYS A 74 9.28 -5.12 -2.62
C LYS A 74 10.09 -4.68 -1.40
N GLY A 75 9.42 -4.58 -0.27
CA GLY A 75 10.03 -4.17 0.97
C GLY A 75 10.00 -2.68 1.25
N SER A 76 9.71 -1.86 0.25
CA SER A 76 9.63 -0.41 0.45
C SER A 76 8.56 -0.06 1.46
N LYS A 77 8.85 0.91 2.30
CA LYS A 77 7.87 1.44 3.24
C LYS A 77 7.23 2.68 2.65
N VAL A 78 5.92 2.73 2.66
CA VAL A 78 5.19 3.80 1.98
C VAL A 78 4.07 4.33 2.85
N TYR A 79 3.75 5.60 2.62
CA TYR A 79 2.54 6.26 3.11
C TYR A 79 1.59 6.38 1.92
N VAL A 80 0.38 5.90 2.09
CA VAL A 80 -0.64 5.93 1.04
C VAL A 80 -1.87 6.63 1.56
N GLU A 81 -2.43 7.51 0.75
CA GLU A 81 -3.69 8.15 1.06
C GLU A 81 -4.59 8.00 -0.17
N GLY A 82 -5.73 7.38 0.03
CA GLY A 82 -6.68 7.14 -1.04
C GLY A 82 -8.08 6.99 -0.50
N GLN A 83 -8.87 6.21 -1.19
CA GLN A 83 -10.27 5.98 -0.79
C GLN A 83 -10.64 4.53 -1.05
N LEU A 84 -11.64 4.04 -0.35
CA LEU A 84 -12.15 2.69 -0.58
C LEU A 84 -13.02 2.70 -1.82
N ALA A 85 -12.85 1.68 -2.65
CA ALA A 85 -13.71 1.48 -3.81
C ALA A 85 -13.95 -0.01 -3.98
N THR A 86 -15.18 -0.37 -4.30
CA THR A 86 -15.55 -1.75 -4.53
C THR A 86 -15.87 -1.91 -6.00
N ARG A 87 -15.26 -2.92 -6.62
CA ARG A 87 -15.55 -3.24 -8.00
C ARG A 87 -16.09 -4.64 -8.11
N LYS A 88 -16.90 -4.83 -9.12
CA LYS A 88 -17.51 -6.10 -9.45
C LYS A 88 -16.75 -6.74 -10.59
N TRP A 89 -16.51 -8.03 -10.50
CA TRP A 89 -15.81 -8.74 -11.57
C TRP A 89 -16.33 -10.16 -11.61
N THR A 90 -16.06 -10.84 -12.72
CA THR A 90 -16.52 -12.19 -12.94
C THR A 90 -15.33 -13.13 -12.93
N ASP A 91 -15.41 -14.20 -12.14
CA ASP A 91 -14.31 -15.15 -12.06
C ASP A 91 -14.39 -16.17 -13.20
N GLN A 92 -13.46 -17.11 -13.21
CA GLN A 92 -13.34 -18.07 -14.27
C GLN A 92 -14.54 -19.01 -14.35
N GLN A 93 -15.27 -19.13 -13.27
CA GLN A 93 -16.45 -20.00 -13.22
C GLN A 93 -17.72 -19.25 -13.54
N GLY A 94 -17.62 -17.99 -13.94
CA GLY A 94 -18.77 -17.20 -14.30
C GLY A 94 -19.52 -16.58 -13.14
N GLN A 95 -18.97 -16.68 -11.93
CA GLN A 95 -19.61 -16.10 -10.76
C GLN A 95 -19.19 -14.66 -10.54
N GLU A 96 -20.15 -13.85 -10.11
CA GLU A 96 -19.87 -12.46 -9.80
C GLU A 96 -19.16 -12.36 -8.47
N ARG A 97 -18.11 -11.54 -8.44
CA ARG A 97 -17.32 -11.29 -7.25
C ARG A 97 -17.19 -9.81 -7.03
N TYR A 98 -16.96 -9.44 -5.78
CA TYR A 98 -16.73 -8.05 -5.40
C TYR A 98 -15.40 -7.97 -4.69
N THR A 99 -14.63 -6.94 -5.02
CA THR A 99 -13.34 -6.69 -4.38
C THR A 99 -13.30 -5.24 -3.93
N THR A 100 -12.96 -5.04 -2.66
CA THR A 100 -12.80 -3.70 -2.10
C THR A 100 -11.32 -3.39 -2.02
N GLU A 101 -10.94 -2.26 -2.58
CA GLU A 101 -9.55 -1.86 -2.70
C GLU A 101 -9.38 -0.43 -2.21
N VAL A 102 -8.13 -0.08 -1.92
CA VAL A 102 -7.77 1.31 -1.70
C VAL A 102 -7.37 1.89 -3.03
N VAL A 103 -8.01 2.95 -3.44
CA VAL A 103 -7.76 3.56 -4.75
C VAL A 103 -7.16 4.94 -4.56
N ILE A 104 -6.02 5.18 -5.21
CA ILE A 104 -5.50 6.53 -5.35
C ILE A 104 -6.06 7.03 -6.69
N PRO A 105 -7.01 7.97 -6.64
CA PRO A 105 -7.73 8.36 -7.85
C PRO A 105 -6.82 9.15 -8.80
N ARG A 106 -7.33 9.35 -10.00
CA ARG A 106 -6.62 10.06 -11.04
C ARG A 106 -6.14 11.43 -10.59
N PHE A 107 -6.93 12.10 -9.79
CA PHE A 107 -6.59 13.39 -9.23
C PHE A 107 -6.76 13.32 -7.73
N GLY A 108 -5.69 13.60 -7.01
CA GLY A 108 -5.72 13.56 -5.57
C GLY A 108 -4.97 12.38 -5.00
N GLY A 109 -5.18 12.15 -3.72
CA GLY A 109 -4.47 11.12 -3.02
C GLY A 109 -3.02 11.48 -2.74
N ALA A 110 -2.28 10.54 -2.19
CA ALA A 110 -0.87 10.77 -1.88
C ALA A 110 -0.13 9.44 -1.82
N LEU A 111 1.14 9.50 -2.18
CA LEU A 111 2.03 8.35 -2.09
C LEU A 111 3.41 8.89 -1.77
N THR A 112 3.97 8.48 -0.63
CA THR A 112 5.26 8.97 -0.19
C THR A 112 6.11 7.79 0.28
N MET A 113 7.36 7.74 -0.17
CA MET A 113 8.29 6.74 0.32
C MET A 113 8.83 7.17 1.68
N LEU A 114 8.88 6.26 2.61
CA LEU A 114 9.29 6.54 3.97
C LEU A 114 10.58 5.86 4.39
N ASP A 115 11.14 4.97 3.58
CA ASP A 115 12.32 4.23 3.97
C ASP A 115 13.60 4.87 3.47
N GLY A 116 13.52 6.02 3.09
CA GLY A 116 14.66 6.73 2.83
C GLY A 116 15.67 6.19 1.93
N ARG A 117 16.01 6.23 2.04
CA ARG A 117 16.87 6.22 1.46
C ARG A 117 17.34 6.68 0.94
N SER A 118 17.23 6.87 0.88
CA SER A 118 17.59 7.11 0.41
C SER A 118 18.44 7.30 0.02
N GLY A 119 18.39 7.34 -0.19
CA GLY A 119 19.14 7.33 -0.50
C GLY A 119 19.95 7.74 0.05
N GLY A 120 20.14 7.80 0.33
CA GLY A 120 20.89 7.96 0.86
C GLY A 120 21.03 8.04 1.87
N GLY A 121 21.03 7.94 2.15
CA GLY A 121 21.22 7.82 2.92
C GLY A 121 21.31 7.64 3.88
N GLY A 122 21.30 7.55 4.13
CA GLY A 122 21.30 7.16 4.84
C GLY A 122 21.35 7.10 5.85
N GLU A 123 21.38 7.26 6.08
CA GLU A 123 21.28 6.98 6.79
C GLU A 123 21.17 6.58 7.60
N ALA A 124 21.30 6.70 7.70
CA ALA A 124 21.03 6.15 8.22
C ALA A 124 20.82 5.73 9.07
N GLY A 125 20.65 5.77 9.26
CA GLY A 125 20.19 5.15 9.74
C GLY A 125 19.90 4.90 10.54
N MET A 126 19.73 4.99 10.63
CA MET A 126 19.17 4.54 11.07
C MET A 126 18.84 3.89 11.45
N GLY A 127 18.84 3.86 11.40
CA GLY A 127 18.29 3.13 11.36
C GLY A 127 17.88 2.67 11.69
N GLY A 128 18.02 2.76 11.88
CA GLY A 128 17.39 2.11 11.83
C GLY A 128 16.85 1.77 12.06
N GLY A 129 16.88 1.87 12.05
CA GLY A 129 16.16 1.28 11.98
C GLY A 129 15.57 0.93 12.28
N ASP A 130 15.75 1.05 12.33
CA ASP A 130 15.11 0.48 12.36
C ASP A 130 14.45 -0.01 12.51
N ASP A 131 14.66 0.15 12.60
CA ASP A 131 14.01 -0.46 12.58
C ASP A 131 13.29 -0.83 12.79
N ASP A 132 13.39 -0.56 12.94
CA ASP A 132 12.63 -1.00 12.91
C ASP A 132 11.96 -1.43 12.88
N MET A 133 12.12 -1.30 12.92
CA MET A 133 11.42 -1.79 12.59
C MET A 133 10.86 -2.36 12.63
N ALA A 134 10.95 -2.26 12.62
CA ALA A 134 10.24 -2.91 12.38
C ALA A 134 9.68 -3.38 12.57
N PRO A 135 9.39 -3.35 12.59
CA PRO A 135 8.56 -3.98 12.67
C PRO A 135 7.97 -4.28 12.42
N ALA A 136 7.77 -3.88 12.38
CA ALA A 136 7.04 -4.31 12.27
C ALA A 136 6.96 -5.11 11.67
N MET A 137 7.09 -5.24 11.49
CA MET A 137 6.94 -5.95 11.03
C MET A 137 7.16 -6.72 11.14
#